data_a74a1a76cb3e123a4ab481ccadfd9cf5
#
_entry.id   a74a1a76cb3e123a4ab481ccadfd9cf5
#
_cell.length_a   1.000
_cell.length_b   1.000
_cell.length_c   1.000
_cell.angle_alpha   90.00
_cell.angle_beta   90.00
_cell.angle_gamma   90.00
#
_symmetry.space_group_name_H-M   'P 1'
#
loop_
_entity.id
_entity.type
_entity.pdbx_description
1 polymer ?
#
loop_
_entity_poly.entity_id
_entity_poly.type
_entity_poly.pdbx_seq_one_letter_code
_entity_poly.pdbx_strand_id
1 'polypeptide(L)'
;MYISKRCFVRIISFFTAISVAAGISATLNMNSSVRYKRSFEQSMTRNVEDLSAEIDNIKNTLYKGMYAGTPEMMTQLSSKLWSDASTAKASLAELPVSELHLENTYKFLSQVGNFSKSLAKRYSDGETLTENDRKSLKTLGEYADRLADNMWKVEQRITNGELSFEKAATEVQEAKNSDEPSYITEGFTDFEEGYDNSPTLIYDGPFSDH
;
A
#
# COMPACT_ATOMS: atom_id res chain seq x y z
N MET A 1 18.67 32.29 58.46
CA MET A 1 18.25 30.87 58.43
C MET A 1 19.46 30.04 57.97
N TYR A 2 20.21 29.44 58.90
CA TYR A 2 21.43 28.69 58.58
C TYR A 2 21.06 27.27 58.19
N ILE A 3 21.17 26.95 56.89
CA ILE A 3 21.00 25.57 56.39
C ILE A 3 22.23 24.77 56.86
N SER A 4 22.04 23.71 57.62
CA SER A 4 23.12 22.86 58.11
C SER A 4 23.83 22.23 56.89
N LYS A 5 25.19 22.16 56.93
CA LYS A 5 26.02 21.60 55.87
C LYS A 5 25.57 20.19 55.43
N ARG A 6 24.97 19.41 56.34
CA ARG A 6 24.41 18.07 56.06
C ARG A 6 23.14 18.12 55.25
N CYS A 7 22.30 19.15 55.42
CA CYS A 7 21.08 19.35 54.63
C CYS A 7 21.40 19.80 53.21
N PHE A 8 22.39 20.67 53.05
CA PHE A 8 22.85 21.15 51.75
C PHE A 8 23.44 20.03 50.88
N VAL A 9 24.27 19.14 51.45
CA VAL A 9 24.81 17.97 50.75
C VAL A 9 23.73 17.01 50.32
N ARG A 10 22.70 16.77 51.15
CA ARG A 10 21.56 15.92 50.76
C ARG A 10 20.75 16.51 49.62
N ILE A 11 20.52 17.82 49.62
CA ILE A 11 19.78 18.52 48.52
C ILE A 11 20.54 18.41 47.22
N ILE A 12 21.86 18.66 47.22
CA ILE A 12 22.70 18.52 46.02
C ILE A 12 22.71 17.09 45.50
N SER A 13 22.85 16.09 46.37
CA SER A 13 22.81 14.69 45.97
C SER A 13 21.47 14.28 45.36
N PHE A 14 20.34 14.81 45.86
CA PHE A 14 19.02 14.56 45.26
C PHE A 14 18.89 15.22 43.90
N PHE A 15 19.34 16.46 43.74
CA PHE A 15 19.31 17.14 42.45
C PHE A 15 20.19 16.47 41.41
N THR A 16 21.38 16.00 41.76
CA THR A 16 22.25 15.27 40.83
C THR A 16 21.64 13.92 40.46
N ALA A 17 21.04 13.18 41.39
CA ALA A 17 20.32 11.92 41.07
C ALA A 17 19.15 12.12 40.14
N ILE A 18 18.34 13.17 40.35
CA ILE A 18 17.21 13.51 39.46
C ILE A 18 17.72 13.93 38.08
N SER A 19 18.78 14.73 37.99
CA SER A 19 19.37 15.16 36.70
C SER A 19 19.93 13.98 35.89
N VAL A 20 20.57 13.02 36.54
CA VAL A 20 21.08 11.80 35.92
C VAL A 20 19.91 10.92 35.45
N ALA A 21 18.89 10.72 36.29
CA ALA A 21 17.72 9.94 35.93
C ALA A 21 16.94 10.57 34.73
N ALA A 22 16.80 11.90 34.73
CA ALA A 22 16.18 12.64 33.61
C ALA A 22 17.02 12.54 32.33
N GLY A 23 18.34 12.62 32.43
CA GLY A 23 19.24 12.44 31.28
C GLY A 23 19.17 11.04 30.68
N ILE A 24 19.14 10.00 31.50
CA ILE A 24 18.97 8.61 31.04
C ILE A 24 17.60 8.42 30.41
N SER A 25 16.54 8.94 31.03
CA SER A 25 15.18 8.83 30.45
C SER A 25 15.05 9.55 29.11
N ALA A 26 15.68 10.71 28.96
CA ALA A 26 15.68 11.47 27.71
C ALA A 26 16.42 10.71 26.59
N THR A 27 17.59 10.13 26.88
CA THR A 27 18.36 9.36 25.88
C THR A 27 17.67 8.06 25.48
N LEU A 28 17.03 7.36 26.41
CA LEU A 28 16.26 6.15 26.11
C LEU A 28 15.04 6.46 25.26
N ASN A 29 14.35 7.57 25.53
CA ASN A 29 13.16 7.97 24.79
C ASN A 29 13.51 8.45 23.37
N MET A 30 14.60 9.19 23.18
CA MET A 30 15.11 9.57 21.86
C MET A 30 15.52 8.36 21.02
N ASN A 31 16.16 7.37 21.61
CA ASN A 31 16.63 6.18 20.91
C ASN A 31 15.46 5.28 20.48
N SER A 32 14.39 5.20 21.26
CA SER A 32 13.18 4.45 20.90
C SER A 32 12.41 5.14 19.76
N SER A 33 12.31 6.46 19.75
CA SER A 33 11.67 7.23 18.69
C SER A 33 12.37 7.05 17.34
N VAL A 34 13.71 7.11 17.31
CA VAL A 34 14.50 6.90 16.08
C VAL A 34 14.35 5.47 15.56
N ARG A 35 14.32 4.47 16.44
CA ARG A 35 14.09 3.07 16.04
C ARG A 35 12.70 2.86 15.49
N TYR A 36 11.69 3.43 16.12
CA TYR A 36 10.29 3.34 15.66
C TYR A 36 10.13 3.95 14.26
N LYS A 37 10.68 5.14 14.03
CA LYS A 37 10.66 5.82 12.74
C LYS A 37 11.31 5.00 11.63
N ARG A 38 12.49 4.44 11.88
CA ARG A 38 13.18 3.54 10.95
C ARG A 38 12.37 2.28 10.65
N SER A 39 11.80 1.66 11.68
CA SER A 39 10.99 0.45 11.51
C SER A 39 9.74 0.76 10.69
N PHE A 40 9.11 1.92 10.92
CA PHE A 40 7.96 2.37 10.15
C PHE A 40 8.32 2.60 8.68
N GLU A 41 9.38 3.36 8.40
CA GLU A 41 9.85 3.61 7.04
C GLU A 41 10.17 2.31 6.30
N GLN A 42 10.89 1.39 6.93
CA GLN A 42 11.20 0.07 6.35
C GLN A 42 9.95 -0.77 6.11
N SER A 43 8.96 -0.71 6.99
CA SER A 43 7.69 -1.41 6.79
C SER A 43 6.91 -0.86 5.62
N MET A 44 6.81 0.47 5.52
CA MET A 44 6.12 1.14 4.40
C MET A 44 6.80 0.86 3.05
N THR A 45 8.14 0.96 3.00
CA THR A 45 8.91 0.62 1.80
C THR A 45 8.64 -0.81 1.35
N ARG A 46 8.70 -1.77 2.27
CA ARG A 46 8.41 -3.17 1.96
C ARG A 46 6.98 -3.36 1.45
N ASN A 47 5.99 -2.73 2.06
CA ASN A 47 4.60 -2.85 1.61
C ASN A 47 4.40 -2.29 0.20
N VAL A 48 5.14 -1.24 -0.19
CA VAL A 48 5.14 -0.72 -1.57
C VAL A 48 5.81 -1.70 -2.51
N GLU A 49 6.96 -2.27 -2.15
CA GLU A 49 7.67 -3.28 -2.94
C GLU A 49 6.79 -4.53 -3.15
N ASP A 50 6.17 -5.03 -2.09
CA ASP A 50 5.27 -6.19 -2.14
C ASP A 50 4.04 -5.89 -3.02
N LEU A 51 3.43 -4.70 -2.87
CA LEU A 51 2.29 -4.27 -3.70
C LEU A 51 2.69 -4.19 -5.18
N SER A 52 3.83 -3.61 -5.49
CA SER A 52 4.37 -3.50 -6.85
C SER A 52 4.60 -4.87 -7.48
N ALA A 53 5.23 -5.79 -6.75
CA ALA A 53 5.47 -7.15 -7.20
C ALA A 53 4.16 -7.90 -7.49
N GLU A 54 3.14 -7.74 -6.64
CA GLU A 54 1.85 -8.38 -6.86
C GLU A 54 1.07 -7.76 -8.02
N ILE A 55 1.17 -6.45 -8.26
CA ILE A 55 0.59 -5.81 -9.44
C ILE A 55 1.23 -6.35 -10.72
N ASP A 56 2.54 -6.55 -10.73
CA ASP A 56 3.26 -7.16 -11.85
C ASP A 56 2.82 -8.62 -12.08
N ASN A 57 2.61 -9.39 -11.01
CA ASN A 57 2.05 -10.74 -11.07
C ASN A 57 0.63 -10.73 -11.67
N ILE A 58 -0.22 -9.82 -11.22
CA ILE A 58 -1.59 -9.62 -11.75
C ILE A 58 -1.54 -9.31 -13.24
N LYS A 59 -0.73 -8.33 -13.66
CA LYS A 59 -0.52 -7.97 -15.07
C LYS A 59 -0.18 -9.20 -15.91
N ASN A 60 0.88 -9.90 -15.51
CA ASN A 60 1.35 -11.09 -16.21
C ASN A 60 0.30 -12.20 -16.28
N THR A 61 -0.48 -12.39 -15.21
CA THR A 61 -1.52 -13.42 -15.15
C THR A 61 -2.72 -13.05 -16.03
N LEU A 62 -3.12 -11.77 -16.07
CA LEU A 62 -4.16 -11.27 -16.98
C LEU A 62 -3.79 -11.48 -18.44
N TYR A 63 -2.56 -11.13 -18.84
CA TYR A 63 -2.09 -11.35 -20.21
C TYR A 63 -2.03 -12.84 -20.57
N LYS A 64 -1.54 -13.70 -19.67
CA LYS A 64 -1.56 -15.16 -19.88
C LYS A 64 -2.98 -15.70 -20.03
N GLY A 65 -3.92 -15.17 -19.26
CA GLY A 65 -5.33 -15.56 -19.32
C GLY A 65 -5.96 -15.35 -20.70
N MET A 66 -5.56 -14.33 -21.46
CA MET A 66 -6.07 -14.09 -22.81
C MET A 66 -5.76 -15.23 -23.79
N TYR A 67 -4.70 -15.99 -23.50
CA TYR A 67 -4.21 -17.10 -24.36
C TYR A 67 -4.45 -18.47 -23.72
N ALA A 68 -5.22 -18.54 -22.64
CA ALA A 68 -5.53 -19.82 -22.02
C ALA A 68 -6.35 -20.70 -22.97
N GLY A 69 -5.81 -21.87 -23.29
CA GLY A 69 -6.40 -22.79 -24.28
C GLY A 69 -7.33 -23.84 -23.69
N THR A 70 -7.32 -24.03 -22.36
CA THR A 70 -8.12 -25.05 -21.69
C THR A 70 -8.81 -24.49 -20.44
N PRO A 71 -9.97 -25.07 -20.05
CA PRO A 71 -10.67 -24.70 -18.82
C PRO A 71 -9.79 -24.87 -17.56
N GLU A 72 -9.01 -25.93 -17.50
CA GLU A 72 -8.12 -26.20 -16.37
C GLU A 72 -7.06 -25.12 -16.22
N MET A 73 -6.44 -24.71 -17.33
CA MET A 73 -5.46 -23.62 -17.33
C MET A 73 -6.09 -22.30 -16.89
N MET A 74 -7.30 -22.00 -17.36
CA MET A 74 -8.03 -20.80 -16.96
C MET A 74 -8.39 -20.83 -15.48
N THR A 75 -8.82 -21.95 -14.95
CA THR A 75 -9.13 -22.14 -13.53
C THR A 75 -7.89 -21.89 -12.66
N GLN A 76 -6.72 -22.42 -13.07
CA GLN A 76 -5.45 -22.18 -12.36
C GLN A 76 -5.05 -20.71 -12.38
N LEU A 77 -5.12 -20.06 -13.57
CA LEU A 77 -4.79 -18.65 -13.72
C LEU A 77 -5.76 -17.77 -12.91
N SER A 78 -7.04 -18.11 -12.91
CA SER A 78 -8.05 -17.38 -12.12
C SER A 78 -7.80 -17.52 -10.62
N SER A 79 -7.43 -18.70 -10.15
CA SER A 79 -7.08 -18.92 -8.74
C SER A 79 -5.83 -18.13 -8.33
N LYS A 80 -4.81 -18.13 -9.21
CA LYS A 80 -3.61 -17.33 -9.00
C LYS A 80 -3.94 -15.83 -8.98
N LEU A 81 -4.71 -15.35 -9.93
CA LEU A 81 -5.12 -13.94 -10.03
C LEU A 81 -5.87 -13.47 -8.78
N TRP A 82 -6.76 -14.34 -8.25
CA TRP A 82 -7.45 -14.04 -7.00
C TRP A 82 -6.49 -13.97 -5.80
N SER A 83 -5.52 -14.87 -5.73
CA SER A 83 -4.49 -14.89 -4.68
C SER A 83 -3.65 -13.61 -4.74
N ASP A 84 -3.10 -13.29 -5.92
CA ASP A 84 -2.26 -12.12 -6.14
C ASP A 84 -3.03 -10.83 -5.79
N ALA A 85 -4.29 -10.69 -6.24
CA ALA A 85 -5.13 -9.54 -5.90
C ALA A 85 -5.45 -9.44 -4.40
N SER A 86 -5.58 -10.58 -3.71
CA SER A 86 -5.83 -10.61 -2.27
C SER A 86 -4.58 -10.21 -1.49
N THR A 87 -3.40 -10.66 -1.91
CA THR A 87 -2.10 -10.28 -1.31
C THR A 87 -1.82 -8.80 -1.56
N ALA A 88 -2.00 -8.32 -2.80
CA ALA A 88 -1.86 -6.90 -3.14
C ALA A 88 -2.77 -6.01 -2.27
N LYS A 89 -4.01 -6.42 -2.04
CA LYS A 89 -4.93 -5.70 -1.13
C LYS A 89 -4.45 -5.70 0.31
N ALA A 90 -3.83 -6.78 0.77
CA ALA A 90 -3.27 -6.83 2.13
C ALA A 90 -2.10 -5.86 2.27
N SER A 91 -1.16 -5.84 1.32
CA SER A 91 -0.05 -4.88 1.30
C SER A 91 -0.55 -3.44 1.22
N LEU A 92 -1.56 -3.20 0.38
CA LEU A 92 -2.20 -1.87 0.25
C LEU A 92 -2.86 -1.42 1.56
N ALA A 93 -3.49 -2.32 2.31
CA ALA A 93 -4.17 -2.00 3.57
C ALA A 93 -3.20 -1.59 4.70
N GLU A 94 -1.94 -1.95 4.59
CA GLU A 94 -0.87 -1.52 5.51
C GLU A 94 -0.32 -0.12 5.15
N LEU A 95 -0.70 0.43 4.00
CA LEU A 95 -0.36 1.78 3.58
C LEU A 95 -1.46 2.77 3.99
N PRO A 96 -1.13 4.05 4.20
CA PRO A 96 -2.12 5.09 4.46
C PRO A 96 -2.89 5.45 3.16
N VAL A 97 -3.86 4.60 2.79
CA VAL A 97 -4.59 4.62 1.50
C VAL A 97 -5.23 5.98 1.22
N SER A 98 -5.87 6.58 2.24
CA SER A 98 -6.55 7.87 2.08
C SER A 98 -5.57 9.03 1.92
N GLU A 99 -4.46 8.99 2.63
CA GLU A 99 -3.41 10.03 2.57
C GLU A 99 -2.60 9.93 1.27
N LEU A 100 -2.51 8.74 0.69
CA LEU A 100 -1.82 8.47 -0.57
C LEU A 100 -2.77 8.43 -1.78
N HIS A 101 -4.07 8.66 -1.57
CA HIS A 101 -5.09 8.62 -2.62
C HIS A 101 -5.08 7.32 -3.46
N LEU A 102 -5.00 6.16 -2.78
CA LEU A 102 -4.91 4.84 -3.42
C LEU A 102 -6.28 4.13 -3.53
N GLU A 103 -7.39 4.87 -3.44
CA GLU A 103 -8.76 4.33 -3.46
C GLU A 103 -9.08 3.64 -4.78
N ASN A 104 -8.60 4.17 -5.91
CA ASN A 104 -8.82 3.55 -7.22
C ASN A 104 -8.00 2.27 -7.37
N THR A 105 -6.77 2.24 -6.86
CA THR A 105 -5.97 1.02 -6.77
C THR A 105 -6.71 -0.06 -5.98
N TYR A 106 -7.31 0.30 -4.85
CA TYR A 106 -8.12 -0.63 -4.05
C TYR A 106 -9.35 -1.13 -4.82
N LYS A 107 -10.06 -0.25 -5.55
CA LYS A 107 -11.20 -0.62 -6.41
C LYS A 107 -10.75 -1.57 -7.51
N PHE A 108 -9.66 -1.28 -8.20
CA PHE A 108 -9.09 -2.13 -9.24
C PHE A 108 -8.78 -3.53 -8.70
N LEU A 109 -8.04 -3.65 -7.62
CA LEU A 109 -7.72 -4.94 -7.01
C LEU A 109 -8.97 -5.72 -6.60
N SER A 110 -10.02 -5.02 -6.16
CA SER A 110 -11.30 -5.63 -5.84
C SER A 110 -12.02 -6.15 -7.08
N GLN A 111 -11.99 -5.40 -8.18
CA GLN A 111 -12.54 -5.83 -9.47
C GLN A 111 -11.81 -7.05 -10.01
N VAL A 112 -10.47 -7.04 -10.00
CA VAL A 112 -9.64 -8.20 -10.39
C VAL A 112 -10.00 -9.43 -9.57
N GLY A 113 -10.11 -9.29 -8.25
CA GLY A 113 -10.48 -10.38 -7.36
C GLY A 113 -11.88 -10.95 -7.63
N ASN A 114 -12.87 -10.09 -7.86
CA ASN A 114 -14.24 -10.52 -8.18
C ASN A 114 -14.31 -11.18 -9.57
N PHE A 115 -13.68 -10.59 -10.56
CA PHE A 115 -13.60 -11.14 -11.91
C PHE A 115 -12.94 -12.52 -11.93
N SER A 116 -11.83 -12.67 -11.22
CA SER A 116 -11.12 -13.96 -11.14
C SER A 116 -11.97 -15.07 -10.51
N LYS A 117 -12.72 -14.76 -9.44
CA LYS A 117 -13.65 -15.72 -8.83
C LYS A 117 -14.72 -16.19 -9.80
N SER A 118 -15.25 -15.27 -10.58
CA SER A 118 -16.25 -15.60 -11.59
C SER A 118 -15.68 -16.48 -12.69
N LEU A 119 -14.51 -16.14 -13.20
CA LEU A 119 -13.81 -16.97 -14.17
C LEU A 119 -13.59 -18.37 -13.61
N ALA A 120 -13.02 -18.48 -12.41
CA ALA A 120 -12.75 -19.78 -11.77
C ALA A 120 -14.01 -20.65 -11.68
N LYS A 121 -15.17 -20.06 -11.30
CA LYS A 121 -16.44 -20.78 -11.22
C LYS A 121 -16.92 -21.27 -12.59
N ARG A 122 -16.99 -20.39 -13.58
CA ARG A 122 -17.49 -20.73 -14.92
C ARG A 122 -16.63 -21.80 -15.60
N TYR A 123 -15.32 -21.68 -15.48
CA TYR A 123 -14.41 -22.65 -16.10
C TYR A 123 -14.34 -23.99 -15.34
N SER A 124 -14.58 -24.01 -14.02
CA SER A 124 -14.77 -25.27 -13.29
C SER A 124 -16.04 -26.02 -13.74
N ASP A 125 -17.03 -25.28 -14.20
CA ASP A 125 -18.28 -25.84 -14.75
C ASP A 125 -18.13 -26.27 -16.23
N GLY A 126 -16.91 -26.15 -16.79
CA GLY A 126 -16.56 -26.59 -18.15
C GLY A 126 -16.84 -25.58 -19.27
N GLU A 127 -17.10 -24.34 -18.93
CA GLU A 127 -17.22 -23.27 -19.92
C GLU A 127 -15.89 -22.99 -20.64
N THR A 128 -15.98 -22.39 -21.82
CA THR A 128 -14.82 -21.99 -22.62
C THR A 128 -14.64 -20.48 -22.62
N LEU A 129 -13.41 -20.02 -22.87
CA LEU A 129 -13.05 -18.60 -22.90
C LEU A 129 -13.84 -17.87 -23.97
N THR A 130 -14.69 -16.94 -23.53
CA THR A 130 -15.48 -16.11 -24.42
C THR A 130 -14.69 -14.89 -24.94
N GLU A 131 -15.13 -14.28 -26.03
CA GLU A 131 -14.51 -13.05 -26.54
C GLU A 131 -14.67 -11.89 -25.55
N ASN A 132 -15.77 -11.85 -24.81
CA ASN A 132 -15.99 -10.86 -23.76
C ASN A 132 -14.99 -11.03 -22.60
N ASP A 133 -14.70 -12.29 -22.22
CA ASP A 133 -13.66 -12.54 -21.21
C ASP A 133 -12.29 -12.09 -21.68
N ARG A 134 -11.94 -12.35 -22.95
CA ARG A 134 -10.67 -11.88 -23.54
C ARG A 134 -10.57 -10.35 -23.51
N LYS A 135 -11.64 -9.67 -23.85
CA LYS A 135 -11.72 -8.20 -23.81
C LYS A 135 -11.55 -7.69 -22.39
N SER A 136 -12.23 -8.30 -21.43
CA SER A 136 -12.11 -7.93 -20.01
C SER A 136 -10.70 -8.17 -19.46
N LEU A 137 -10.10 -9.34 -19.77
CA LEU A 137 -8.72 -9.64 -19.42
C LEU A 137 -7.75 -8.63 -20.02
N LYS A 138 -7.94 -8.26 -21.29
CA LYS A 138 -7.10 -7.25 -21.97
C LYS A 138 -7.23 -5.89 -21.28
N THR A 139 -8.43 -5.41 -21.05
CA THR A 139 -8.68 -4.10 -20.44
C THR A 139 -8.10 -4.02 -19.02
N LEU A 140 -8.31 -5.06 -18.21
CA LEU A 140 -7.69 -5.15 -16.88
C LEU A 140 -6.16 -5.25 -16.97
N GLY A 141 -5.63 -5.95 -17.98
CA GLY A 141 -4.19 -6.08 -18.22
C GLY A 141 -3.54 -4.75 -18.57
N GLU A 142 -4.16 -3.97 -19.48
CA GLU A 142 -3.69 -2.63 -19.84
C GLU A 142 -3.71 -1.66 -18.66
N TYR A 143 -4.67 -1.84 -17.77
CA TYR A 143 -4.75 -1.08 -16.54
C TYR A 143 -3.64 -1.49 -15.54
N ALA A 144 -3.46 -2.80 -15.33
CA ALA A 144 -2.40 -3.33 -14.48
C ALA A 144 -1.00 -2.92 -14.98
N ASP A 145 -0.81 -2.80 -16.29
CA ASP A 145 0.45 -2.39 -16.91
C ASP A 145 0.80 -0.94 -16.53
N ARG A 146 -0.16 -0.02 -16.68
CA ARG A 146 0.03 1.37 -16.24
C ARG A 146 0.27 1.49 -14.74
N LEU A 147 -0.45 0.67 -13.96
CA LEU A 147 -0.30 0.63 -12.51
C LEU A 147 1.10 0.15 -12.11
N ALA A 148 1.61 -0.90 -12.76
CA ALA A 148 2.95 -1.42 -12.54
C ALA A 148 4.03 -0.38 -12.87
N ASP A 149 3.91 0.33 -14.00
CA ASP A 149 4.85 1.38 -14.40
C ASP A 149 4.90 2.52 -13.36
N ASN A 150 3.75 2.88 -12.81
CA ASN A 150 3.68 3.93 -11.81
C ASN A 150 4.24 3.46 -10.45
N MET A 151 3.90 2.25 -10.02
CA MET A 151 4.48 1.67 -8.78
C MET A 151 5.99 1.57 -8.87
N TRP A 152 6.53 1.20 -10.02
CA TRP A 152 7.98 1.21 -10.25
C TRP A 152 8.60 2.61 -10.07
N LYS A 153 7.95 3.67 -10.57
CA LYS A 153 8.41 5.06 -10.37
C LYS A 153 8.41 5.44 -8.89
N VAL A 154 7.37 5.04 -8.15
CA VAL A 154 7.29 5.27 -6.70
C VAL A 154 8.42 4.56 -5.97
N GLU A 155 8.71 3.30 -6.29
CA GLU A 155 9.84 2.56 -5.73
C GLU A 155 11.17 3.25 -5.99
N GLN A 156 11.39 3.74 -7.23
CA GLN A 156 12.61 4.45 -7.56
C GLN A 156 12.76 5.73 -6.72
N ARG A 157 11.68 6.48 -6.51
CA ARG A 157 11.71 7.70 -5.69
C ARG A 157 11.99 7.39 -4.22
N ILE A 158 11.43 6.29 -3.68
CA ILE A 158 11.73 5.82 -2.33
C ILE A 158 13.20 5.41 -2.23
N THR A 159 13.70 4.62 -3.18
CA THR A 159 15.08 4.13 -3.20
C THR A 159 16.09 5.26 -3.31
N ASN A 160 15.79 6.30 -4.09
CA ASN A 160 16.62 7.48 -4.24
C ASN A 160 16.54 8.44 -3.03
N GLY A 161 15.66 8.16 -2.05
CA GLY A 161 15.44 9.03 -0.90
C GLY A 161 14.68 10.33 -1.21
N GLU A 162 14.07 10.41 -2.39
CA GLU A 162 13.24 11.54 -2.81
C GLU A 162 11.87 11.50 -2.13
N LEU A 163 11.38 10.32 -1.83
CA LEU A 163 10.13 10.07 -1.13
C LEU A 163 10.41 9.34 0.18
N SER A 164 9.95 9.90 1.29
CA SER A 164 10.08 9.34 2.64
C SER A 164 8.73 9.40 3.35
N PHE A 165 8.28 8.28 3.86
CA PHE A 165 7.01 8.19 4.58
C PHE A 165 7.05 8.93 5.93
N GLU A 166 8.24 9.12 6.52
CA GLU A 166 8.40 9.91 7.74
C GLU A 166 8.11 11.40 7.48
N LYS A 167 8.64 11.94 6.38
CA LYS A 167 8.36 13.32 5.96
C LYS A 167 6.89 13.47 5.61
N ALA A 168 6.33 12.44 4.94
CA ALA A 168 4.93 12.33 4.61
C ALA A 168 4.00 12.52 5.79
N ALA A 169 4.19 11.73 6.80
CA ALA A 169 3.35 11.76 8.00
C ALA A 169 3.44 13.11 8.73
N THR A 170 4.61 13.78 8.65
CA THR A 170 4.80 15.09 9.25
C THR A 170 4.11 16.19 8.44
N GLU A 171 4.23 16.15 7.12
CA GLU A 171 3.61 17.11 6.20
C GLU A 171 2.09 17.00 6.17
N VAL A 172 1.53 15.78 6.24
CA VAL A 172 0.08 15.56 6.36
C VAL A 172 -0.48 16.13 7.66
N GLN A 173 0.28 16.08 8.77
CA GLN A 173 -0.12 16.72 10.01
C GLN A 173 -0.05 18.25 9.92
N GLU A 174 0.90 18.79 9.19
CA GLU A 174 1.05 20.25 8.95
C GLU A 174 0.05 20.74 7.91
N ALA A 175 -0.22 19.98 6.85
CA ALA A 175 -1.20 20.29 5.80
C ALA A 175 -2.66 20.23 6.29
N LYS A 176 -2.98 19.47 7.34
CA LYS A 176 -4.29 19.59 8.02
C LYS A 176 -4.57 20.99 8.57
N ASN A 177 -3.54 21.84 8.66
CA ASN A 177 -3.62 23.24 9.08
C ASN A 177 -3.39 24.25 7.93
N SER A 178 -3.17 23.80 6.70
CA SER A 178 -2.99 24.63 5.49
C SER A 178 -3.67 23.98 4.30
N ASP A 179 -4.35 24.76 3.46
CA ASP A 179 -5.04 24.29 2.24
C ASP A 179 -4.07 23.94 1.07
N GLU A 180 -2.81 23.63 1.34
CA GLU A 180 -1.84 23.26 0.31
C GLU A 180 -1.69 21.72 0.18
N PRO A 181 -1.66 21.18 -1.05
CA PRO A 181 -1.48 19.74 -1.26
C PRO A 181 -0.05 19.31 -0.82
N SER A 182 0.03 18.19 -0.12
CA SER A 182 1.31 17.63 0.34
C SER A 182 2.11 17.06 -0.84
N TYR A 183 3.44 17.23 -0.87
CA TYR A 183 4.35 16.73 -1.92
C TYR A 183 4.32 15.22 -2.12
N ILE A 184 3.73 14.47 -1.20
CA ILE A 184 3.56 13.02 -1.31
C ILE A 184 2.32 12.68 -2.08
N THR A 185 1.26 13.48 -1.92
CA THR A 185 0.07 13.38 -2.76
C THR A 185 0.44 13.57 -4.23
N GLU A 186 1.33 14.49 -4.61
CA GLU A 186 1.74 14.68 -6.00
C GLU A 186 2.30 13.39 -6.64
N GLY A 187 3.10 12.59 -5.93
CA GLY A 187 3.65 11.35 -6.47
C GLY A 187 2.63 10.26 -6.72
N PHE A 188 1.53 10.24 -5.96
CA PHE A 188 0.42 9.31 -6.10
C PHE A 188 -0.80 9.94 -6.79
N THR A 189 -0.95 11.25 -6.82
CA THR A 189 -2.06 11.97 -7.46
C THR A 189 -1.96 11.92 -8.98
N ASP A 190 -0.77 12.11 -9.55
CA ASP A 190 -0.53 11.87 -11.00
C ASP A 190 -0.87 10.44 -11.41
N PHE A 191 -0.79 9.53 -10.47
CA PHE A 191 -1.14 8.14 -10.56
C PHE A 191 -2.66 7.92 -10.58
N GLU A 192 -3.43 8.63 -9.75
CA GLU A 192 -4.87 8.46 -9.58
C GLU A 192 -5.70 9.30 -10.57
N GLU A 193 -5.23 10.48 -10.99
CA GLU A 193 -5.94 11.34 -11.96
C GLU A 193 -6.03 10.71 -13.35
N GLY A 194 -5.08 9.86 -13.73
CA GLY A 194 -5.16 9.04 -14.94
C GLY A 194 -6.24 7.94 -14.90
N TYR A 195 -6.94 7.80 -13.77
CA TYR A 195 -7.81 6.68 -13.44
C TYR A 195 -9.32 6.95 -13.50
N ASP A 196 -9.74 8.14 -13.83
CA ASP A 196 -11.17 8.50 -13.95
C ASP A 196 -11.93 7.69 -15.01
N ASN A 197 -11.20 6.88 -15.79
CA ASN A 197 -11.69 5.91 -16.78
C ASN A 197 -11.45 4.44 -16.37
N SER A 198 -11.59 4.09 -15.10
CA SER A 198 -11.65 2.67 -14.72
C SER A 198 -12.75 1.98 -15.52
N PRO A 199 -12.43 0.91 -16.27
CA PRO A 199 -13.45 0.21 -17.02
C PRO A 199 -14.46 -0.34 -16.03
N THR A 200 -15.70 0.16 -16.10
CA THR A 200 -16.83 -0.49 -15.43
C THR A 200 -17.01 -1.83 -16.11
N LEU A 201 -16.46 -2.89 -15.53
CA LEU A 201 -16.77 -4.24 -15.98
C LEU A 201 -18.25 -4.45 -15.71
N ILE A 202 -19.05 -4.49 -16.79
CA ILE A 202 -20.44 -4.93 -16.72
C ILE A 202 -20.35 -6.43 -16.43
N TYR A 203 -20.44 -6.74 -15.16
CA TYR A 203 -20.37 -8.08 -14.64
C TYR A 203 -21.80 -8.56 -14.39
N ASP A 204 -22.36 -9.28 -15.36
CA ASP A 204 -23.59 -10.08 -15.17
C ASP A 204 -23.23 -11.32 -14.34
N GLY A 205 -22.86 -11.12 -13.08
CA GLY A 205 -22.68 -12.19 -12.13
C GLY A 205 -24.01 -12.62 -11.54
N PRO A 206 -24.09 -13.82 -10.90
CA PRO A 206 -25.33 -14.34 -10.31
C PRO A 206 -25.91 -13.51 -9.16
N PHE A 207 -25.39 -12.32 -8.90
CA PHE A 207 -25.85 -11.34 -7.91
C PHE A 207 -26.25 -9.99 -8.52
N SER A 208 -26.36 -9.90 -9.85
CA SER A 208 -26.83 -8.66 -10.51
C SER A 208 -28.35 -8.54 -10.62
N ASP A 209 -29.10 -9.54 -10.17
CA ASP A 209 -30.57 -9.53 -10.16
C ASP A 209 -31.09 -8.92 -8.84
N HIS A 210 -30.84 -7.60 -8.63
CA HIS A 210 -31.63 -6.79 -7.70
C HIS A 210 -31.58 -5.32 -8.09
#